data_9adbf0d39c075ec009726086d057a6cd
#
_entry.id   9adbf0d39c075ec009726086d057a6cd
#
_cell.length_a   1.000
_cell.length_b   1.000
_cell.length_c   1.000
_cell.angle_alpha   90.00
_cell.angle_beta   90.00
_cell.angle_gamma   90.00
#
_symmetry.space_group_name_H-M   'P 1'
#
loop_
_entity.id
_entity.type
_entity.pdbx_description
1 polymer ?
#
loop_
_entity_poly.entity_id
_entity_poly.type
_entity_poly.pdbx_seq_one_letter_code
_entity_poly.pdbx_strand_id
1 'polypeptide(L)'
;ISSNSSSLLAIDRQSEYINSQRAARAGVGAQVCDYLSGKGLLVIDFITGKTFSADDVAANLPRIATSVRTLHAGERFDRDFDMFEIQQRYLSIVNERGFRLPDGYLDLAERFAQIHRAFTATDTGTVPCNNDLLPANFIDDGQKIWLIDYEYSGNNDPCFELGNIWSEAELEFAALEELVGAYYGGARADKLARAWLFAQVAKYGWTLWASIQDSISELDFDFWEWGMLKYDSMREVISSTRADSLLAAL
;
A
#
# COMPACT_ATOMS: atom_id res chain seq x y z
N ILE A 1 9.83 -14.67 3.56
CA ILE A 1 10.79 -14.15 2.55
C ILE A 1 12.19 -14.34 3.10
N SER A 2 13.13 -14.88 2.30
CA SER A 2 14.52 -15.08 2.75
C SER A 2 15.23 -13.73 2.97
N SER A 3 16.24 -13.69 3.86
CA SER A 3 16.99 -12.45 4.17
C SER A 3 17.62 -11.78 2.96
N ASN A 4 18.03 -12.57 1.93
CA ASN A 4 18.61 -12.03 0.70
C ASN A 4 17.58 -11.38 -0.23
N SER A 5 16.31 -11.80 -0.19
CA SER A 5 15.22 -11.21 -0.98
C SER A 5 14.70 -9.92 -0.35
N SER A 6 14.69 -9.82 0.98
CA SER A 6 14.17 -8.66 1.71
C SER A 6 14.87 -7.35 1.31
N SER A 7 16.18 -7.38 1.10
CA SER A 7 16.93 -6.18 0.72
C SER A 7 16.61 -5.68 -0.71
N LEU A 8 16.28 -6.58 -1.65
CA LEU A 8 15.85 -6.21 -3.00
C LEU A 8 14.44 -5.59 -2.97
N LEU A 9 13.58 -6.07 -2.07
CA LEU A 9 12.19 -5.65 -1.96
C LEU A 9 11.97 -4.43 -1.04
N ALA A 10 13.03 -3.74 -0.62
CA ALA A 10 12.99 -2.59 0.28
C ALA A 10 12.44 -2.92 1.69
N ILE A 11 12.38 -4.20 2.09
CA ILE A 11 11.90 -4.63 3.40
C ILE A 11 13.02 -4.51 4.43
N ASP A 12 12.73 -3.86 5.56
CA ASP A 12 13.60 -3.75 6.73
C ASP A 12 12.95 -4.41 7.93
N ARG A 13 13.46 -5.58 8.33
CA ARG A 13 12.90 -6.39 9.41
C ARG A 13 12.98 -5.72 10.80
N GLN A 14 13.95 -4.84 11.02
CA GLN A 14 14.04 -4.07 12.26
C GLN A 14 12.95 -2.99 12.30
N SER A 15 12.71 -2.31 11.18
CA SER A 15 11.65 -1.31 11.06
C SER A 15 10.27 -1.98 11.20
N GLU A 16 10.05 -3.13 10.55
CA GLU A 16 8.83 -3.94 10.70
C GLU A 16 8.56 -4.28 12.18
N TYR A 17 9.57 -4.73 12.92
CA TYR A 17 9.44 -5.03 14.35
C TYR A 17 9.03 -3.80 15.16
N ILE A 18 9.71 -2.67 14.98
CA ILE A 18 9.42 -1.41 15.68
C ILE A 18 7.99 -0.94 15.37
N ASN A 19 7.62 -0.97 14.09
CA ASN A 19 6.33 -0.47 13.61
C ASN A 19 5.18 -1.39 14.07
N SER A 20 5.39 -2.72 14.08
CA SER A 20 4.42 -3.68 14.64
C SER A 20 4.15 -3.40 16.12
N GLN A 21 5.18 -3.07 16.91
CA GLN A 21 4.99 -2.68 18.31
C GLN A 21 4.19 -1.37 18.44
N ARG A 22 4.44 -0.38 17.57
CA ARG A 22 3.69 0.88 17.55
C ARG A 22 2.23 0.68 17.16
N ALA A 23 1.97 -0.15 16.18
CA ALA A 23 0.62 -0.54 15.78
C ALA A 23 -0.13 -1.32 16.90
N ALA A 24 0.57 -2.20 17.62
CA ALA A 24 0.02 -2.88 18.78
C ALA A 24 -0.35 -1.90 19.91
N ARG A 25 0.51 -0.90 20.19
CA ARG A 25 0.20 0.17 21.17
C ARG A 25 -0.96 1.06 20.73
N ALA A 26 -1.12 1.29 19.43
CA ALA A 26 -2.29 1.98 18.89
C ALA A 26 -3.59 1.14 19.02
N GLY A 27 -3.47 -0.15 19.34
CA GLY A 27 -4.60 -1.03 19.54
C GLY A 27 -5.20 -1.64 18.28
N VAL A 28 -4.51 -1.56 17.13
CA VAL A 28 -4.97 -2.10 15.85
C VAL A 28 -4.05 -3.19 15.28
N GLY A 29 -2.80 -3.29 15.74
CA GLY A 29 -1.87 -4.36 15.40
C GLY A 29 -1.83 -5.47 16.46
N ALA A 30 -1.43 -6.68 16.07
CA ALA A 30 -1.20 -7.79 17.00
C ALA A 30 -0.10 -7.46 18.02
N GLN A 31 -0.23 -7.96 19.24
CA GLN A 31 0.80 -7.82 20.26
C GLN A 31 2.08 -8.55 19.82
N VAL A 32 3.21 -7.86 19.88
CA VAL A 32 4.52 -8.45 19.58
C VAL A 32 5.03 -9.17 20.83
N CYS A 33 5.27 -10.49 20.70
CA CYS A 33 5.75 -11.34 21.77
C CYS A 33 7.27 -11.42 21.79
N ASP A 34 7.92 -11.54 20.61
CA ASP A 34 9.37 -11.69 20.50
C ASP A 34 9.86 -11.27 19.11
N TYR A 35 11.16 -10.99 19.02
CA TYR A 35 11.84 -10.71 17.76
C TYR A 35 13.19 -11.41 17.70
N LEU A 36 13.30 -12.43 16.87
CA LEU A 36 14.53 -13.18 16.65
C LEU A 36 15.41 -12.48 15.61
N SER A 37 16.10 -11.41 16.03
CA SER A 37 16.83 -10.49 15.14
C SER A 37 17.84 -11.19 14.21
N GLY A 38 18.55 -12.22 14.70
CA GLY A 38 19.49 -13.01 13.89
C GLY A 38 18.85 -13.82 12.75
N LYS A 39 17.51 -13.96 12.76
CA LYS A 39 16.74 -14.67 11.73
C LYS A 39 15.74 -13.75 11.02
N GLY A 40 15.56 -12.52 11.49
CA GLY A 40 14.52 -11.60 10.97
C GLY A 40 13.10 -12.14 11.19
N LEU A 41 12.85 -12.90 12.28
CA LEU A 41 11.55 -13.50 12.57
C LEU A 41 10.85 -12.73 13.66
N LEU A 42 9.63 -12.27 13.38
CA LEU A 42 8.72 -11.63 14.31
C LEU A 42 7.73 -12.67 14.86
N VAL A 43 7.55 -12.70 16.17
CA VAL A 43 6.56 -13.53 16.85
C VAL A 43 5.48 -12.61 17.43
N ILE A 44 4.25 -12.83 17.00
CA ILE A 44 3.09 -12.01 17.39
C ILE A 44 1.99 -12.89 17.96
N ASP A 45 1.12 -12.31 18.78
CA ASP A 45 -0.09 -12.99 19.24
C ASP A 45 -0.99 -13.35 18.06
N PHE A 46 -1.59 -14.53 18.13
CA PHE A 46 -2.56 -14.97 17.14
C PHE A 46 -3.89 -14.25 17.37
N ILE A 47 -4.38 -13.58 16.33
CA ILE A 47 -5.68 -12.91 16.33
C ILE A 47 -6.74 -13.91 15.90
N THR A 48 -7.64 -14.27 16.81
CA THR A 48 -8.80 -15.10 16.48
C THR A 48 -9.87 -14.22 15.82
N GLY A 49 -10.17 -14.49 14.56
CA GLY A 49 -11.12 -13.68 13.79
C GLY A 49 -11.28 -14.19 12.36
N LYS A 50 -12.10 -13.48 11.60
CA LYS A 50 -12.32 -13.74 10.18
C LYS A 50 -11.33 -12.88 9.37
N THR A 51 -10.48 -13.51 8.58
CA THR A 51 -9.70 -12.82 7.53
C THR A 51 -10.65 -12.37 6.42
N PHE A 52 -10.49 -11.13 5.95
CA PHE A 52 -11.36 -10.55 4.95
C PHE A 52 -11.08 -11.05 3.53
N SER A 53 -12.16 -11.13 2.75
CA SER A 53 -12.17 -11.14 1.28
C SER A 53 -12.42 -9.72 0.76
N ALA A 54 -12.36 -9.51 -0.56
CA ALA A 54 -12.74 -8.26 -1.20
C ALA A 54 -14.20 -7.84 -0.88
N ASP A 55 -15.13 -8.80 -0.88
CA ASP A 55 -16.53 -8.56 -0.50
C ASP A 55 -16.66 -8.09 0.96
N ASP A 56 -15.84 -8.65 1.86
CA ASP A 56 -15.81 -8.22 3.27
C ASP A 56 -15.27 -6.79 3.40
N VAL A 57 -14.27 -6.42 2.61
CA VAL A 57 -13.78 -5.03 2.57
C VAL A 57 -14.89 -4.10 2.10
N ALA A 58 -15.58 -4.42 0.99
CA ALA A 58 -16.68 -3.63 0.47
C ALA A 58 -17.81 -3.43 1.49
N ALA A 59 -18.11 -4.47 2.27
CA ALA A 59 -19.18 -4.45 3.27
C ALA A 59 -18.81 -3.72 4.59
N ASN A 60 -17.53 -3.38 4.81
CA ASN A 60 -17.05 -2.86 6.09
C ASN A 60 -16.24 -1.55 6.00
N LEU A 61 -16.38 -0.77 4.92
CA LEU A 61 -15.59 0.44 4.68
C LEU A 61 -15.56 1.43 5.88
N PRO A 62 -16.69 1.75 6.56
CA PRO A 62 -16.64 2.65 7.72
C PRO A 62 -15.87 2.07 8.92
N ARG A 63 -15.92 0.74 9.14
CA ARG A 63 -15.17 0.07 10.21
C ARG A 63 -13.69 0.04 9.89
N ILE A 64 -13.32 -0.24 8.64
CA ILE A 64 -11.95 -0.17 8.13
C ILE A 64 -11.41 1.26 8.31
N ALA A 65 -12.14 2.28 7.87
CA ALA A 65 -11.75 3.68 8.06
C ALA A 65 -11.50 4.03 9.53
N THR A 66 -12.23 3.41 10.47
CA THR A 66 -12.01 3.60 11.91
C THR A 66 -10.69 3.00 12.36
N SER A 67 -10.38 1.75 11.96
CA SER A 67 -9.10 1.11 12.29
C SER A 67 -7.91 1.84 11.68
N VAL A 68 -8.03 2.26 10.42
CA VAL A 68 -7.00 3.04 9.70
C VAL A 68 -6.77 4.40 10.38
N ARG A 69 -7.83 5.14 10.76
CA ARG A 69 -7.66 6.39 11.53
C ARG A 69 -6.97 6.15 12.87
N THR A 70 -7.26 5.05 13.53
CA THR A 70 -6.63 4.71 14.81
C THR A 70 -5.13 4.46 14.63
N LEU A 71 -4.73 3.75 13.58
CA LEU A 71 -3.32 3.59 13.20
C LEU A 71 -2.66 4.93 12.91
N HIS A 72 -3.28 5.75 12.07
CA HIS A 72 -2.75 7.05 11.63
C HIS A 72 -2.64 8.09 12.75
N ALA A 73 -3.42 7.94 13.81
CA ALA A 73 -3.32 8.77 15.03
C ALA A 73 -2.26 8.25 16.03
N GLY A 74 -1.63 7.13 15.75
CA GLY A 74 -0.62 6.49 16.60
C GLY A 74 0.75 7.18 16.56
N GLU A 75 1.73 6.53 17.17
CA GLU A 75 3.13 6.97 17.12
C GLU A 75 3.66 6.92 15.69
N ARG A 76 4.43 7.94 15.27
CA ARG A 76 5.10 7.92 13.95
C ARG A 76 5.94 6.65 13.83
N PHE A 77 5.94 6.05 12.66
CA PHE A 77 6.73 4.87 12.36
C PHE A 77 8.21 5.21 12.19
N ASP A 78 9.06 4.17 12.22
CA ASP A 78 10.51 4.28 12.26
C ASP A 78 11.06 4.99 11.01
N ARG A 79 10.43 4.77 9.86
CA ARG A 79 10.85 5.30 8.56
C ARG A 79 9.68 5.92 7.83
N ASP A 80 10.01 6.76 6.87
CA ASP A 80 9.06 7.20 5.87
C ASP A 80 8.97 6.17 4.74
N PHE A 81 7.82 6.14 4.07
CA PHE A 81 7.56 5.33 2.89
C PHE A 81 7.17 6.25 1.73
N ASP A 82 7.91 6.17 0.65
CA ASP A 82 7.62 6.90 -0.58
C ASP A 82 7.62 5.94 -1.78
N MET A 83 6.44 5.71 -2.36
CA MET A 83 6.30 4.82 -3.50
C MET A 83 7.03 5.33 -4.76
N PHE A 84 7.25 6.64 -4.91
CA PHE A 84 8.03 7.17 -6.03
C PHE A 84 9.51 6.80 -5.90
N GLU A 85 10.09 6.91 -4.70
CA GLU A 85 11.47 6.48 -4.43
C GLU A 85 11.61 4.95 -4.57
N ILE A 86 10.65 4.19 -4.04
CA ILE A 86 10.63 2.72 -4.15
C ILE A 86 10.54 2.29 -5.62
N GLN A 87 9.67 2.93 -6.41
CA GLN A 87 9.55 2.66 -7.84
C GLN A 87 10.86 2.89 -8.59
N GLN A 88 11.55 4.01 -8.32
CA GLN A 88 12.85 4.30 -8.93
C GLN A 88 13.90 3.25 -8.55
N ARG A 89 13.92 2.84 -7.29
CA ARG A 89 14.82 1.78 -6.81
C ARG A 89 14.53 0.45 -7.50
N TYR A 90 13.25 0.06 -7.60
CA TYR A 90 12.86 -1.17 -8.29
C TYR A 90 13.21 -1.12 -9.79
N LEU A 91 13.01 0.03 -10.43
CA LEU A 91 13.39 0.21 -11.83
C LEU A 91 14.91 0.05 -12.04
N SER A 92 15.74 0.58 -11.14
CA SER A 92 17.19 0.36 -11.19
C SER A 92 17.54 -1.11 -11.07
N ILE A 93 16.92 -1.84 -10.12
CA ILE A 93 17.14 -3.27 -9.93
C ILE A 93 16.73 -4.07 -11.18
N VAL A 94 15.55 -3.80 -11.74
CA VAL A 94 15.03 -4.45 -12.96
C VAL A 94 16.01 -4.25 -14.12
N ASN A 95 16.47 -3.02 -14.34
CA ASN A 95 17.41 -2.70 -15.42
C ASN A 95 18.79 -3.34 -15.21
N GLU A 96 19.36 -3.22 -14.01
CA GLU A 96 20.71 -3.75 -13.69
C GLU A 96 20.76 -5.28 -13.76
N ARG A 97 19.65 -5.94 -13.43
CA ARG A 97 19.55 -7.39 -13.42
C ARG A 97 19.00 -7.98 -14.71
N GLY A 98 18.53 -7.15 -15.64
CA GLY A 98 17.90 -7.59 -16.87
C GLY A 98 16.58 -8.34 -16.65
N PHE A 99 15.83 -7.99 -15.61
CA PHE A 99 14.52 -8.57 -15.34
C PHE A 99 13.48 -8.04 -16.33
N ARG A 100 12.32 -8.70 -16.42
CA ARG A 100 11.25 -8.32 -17.35
C ARG A 100 10.71 -6.94 -17.03
N LEU A 101 10.48 -6.11 -18.04
CA LEU A 101 9.82 -4.80 -17.93
C LEU A 101 8.62 -4.79 -18.88
N PRO A 102 7.42 -4.34 -18.43
CA PRO A 102 6.27 -4.25 -19.31
C PRO A 102 6.50 -3.28 -20.48
N ASP A 103 5.96 -3.63 -21.65
CA ASP A 103 6.02 -2.77 -22.82
C ASP A 103 5.36 -1.42 -22.56
N GLY A 104 6.08 -0.33 -22.87
CA GLY A 104 5.59 1.03 -22.67
C GLY A 104 5.63 1.51 -21.20
N TYR A 105 6.24 0.76 -20.27
CA TYR A 105 6.36 1.17 -18.86
C TYR A 105 7.03 2.54 -18.73
N LEU A 106 8.13 2.76 -19.42
CA LEU A 106 8.89 4.01 -19.38
C LEU A 106 8.16 5.19 -20.05
N ASP A 107 7.23 4.91 -20.96
CA ASP A 107 6.44 5.97 -21.63
C ASP A 107 5.54 6.73 -20.64
N LEU A 108 5.24 6.12 -19.49
CA LEU A 108 4.41 6.70 -18.43
C LEU A 108 5.21 7.57 -17.45
N ALA A 109 6.54 7.58 -17.52
CA ALA A 109 7.40 8.24 -16.53
C ALA A 109 7.09 9.72 -16.34
N GLU A 110 6.85 10.48 -17.43
CA GLU A 110 6.50 11.91 -17.35
C GLU A 110 5.12 12.12 -16.69
N ARG A 111 4.16 11.23 -16.94
CA ARG A 111 2.83 11.30 -16.31
C ARG A 111 2.95 11.11 -14.79
N PHE A 112 3.73 10.14 -14.31
CA PHE A 112 3.96 9.94 -12.89
C PHE A 112 4.81 11.05 -12.26
N ALA A 113 5.77 11.61 -12.99
CA ALA A 113 6.49 12.81 -12.55
C ALA A 113 5.56 14.02 -12.38
N GLN A 114 4.57 14.20 -13.26
CA GLN A 114 3.55 15.24 -13.12
C GLN A 114 2.69 15.05 -11.86
N ILE A 115 2.25 13.81 -11.58
CA ILE A 115 1.49 13.48 -10.36
C ILE A 115 2.36 13.76 -9.11
N HIS A 116 3.62 13.35 -9.12
CA HIS A 116 4.55 13.60 -8.02
C HIS A 116 4.71 15.10 -7.73
N ARG A 117 4.89 15.92 -8.77
CA ARG A 117 4.96 17.39 -8.61
C ARG A 117 3.69 17.97 -7.99
N ALA A 118 2.51 17.50 -8.41
CA ALA A 118 1.25 17.94 -7.85
C ALA A 118 1.08 17.54 -6.37
N PHE A 119 1.48 16.32 -6.01
CA PHE A 119 1.46 15.87 -4.61
C PHE A 119 2.42 16.66 -3.73
N THR A 120 3.62 16.96 -4.22
CA THR A 120 4.59 17.81 -3.50
C THR A 120 4.08 19.24 -3.31
N ALA A 121 3.39 19.81 -4.32
CA ALA A 121 2.83 21.16 -4.23
C ALA A 121 1.65 21.25 -3.25
N THR A 122 0.97 20.14 -2.99
CA THR A 122 -0.21 20.04 -2.12
C THR A 122 0.05 19.14 -0.90
N ASP A 123 1.29 19.16 -0.37
CA ASP A 123 1.67 18.32 0.77
C ASP A 123 0.70 18.47 1.96
N THR A 124 0.27 17.35 2.49
CA THR A 124 -0.69 17.27 3.60
C THR A 124 -0.08 16.66 4.87
N GLY A 125 1.24 16.44 4.85
CA GLY A 125 1.97 15.74 5.89
C GLY A 125 1.78 14.22 5.82
N THR A 126 2.53 13.50 6.65
CA THR A 126 2.54 12.05 6.71
C THR A 126 2.12 11.52 8.07
N VAL A 127 1.53 10.33 8.08
CA VAL A 127 1.06 9.59 9.25
C VAL A 127 1.60 8.16 9.22
N PRO A 128 1.62 7.42 10.35
CA PRO A 128 2.01 6.01 10.32
C PRO A 128 1.01 5.19 9.52
N CYS A 129 1.46 4.58 8.42
CA CYS A 129 0.66 3.76 7.49
C CYS A 129 1.20 2.33 7.42
N ASN A 130 0.32 1.37 7.18
CA ASN A 130 0.72 -0.01 6.87
C ASN A 130 1.31 -0.11 5.46
N ASN A 131 0.73 0.61 4.48
CA ASN A 131 1.11 0.71 3.07
C ASN A 131 0.87 -0.55 2.22
N ASP A 132 0.36 -1.64 2.82
CA ASP A 132 0.08 -2.91 2.13
C ASP A 132 -1.23 -3.54 2.62
N LEU A 133 -2.29 -2.75 2.75
CA LEU A 133 -3.60 -3.20 3.22
C LEU A 133 -4.42 -3.86 2.11
N LEU A 134 -4.01 -5.06 1.70
CA LEU A 134 -4.84 -5.95 0.89
C LEU A 134 -5.90 -6.68 1.77
N PRO A 135 -6.97 -7.26 1.19
CA PRO A 135 -8.06 -7.86 1.97
C PRO A 135 -7.58 -8.87 3.04
N ALA A 136 -6.58 -9.70 2.73
CA ALA A 136 -6.03 -10.68 3.66
C ALA A 136 -5.35 -10.09 4.90
N ASN A 137 -5.02 -8.78 4.87
CA ASN A 137 -4.37 -8.08 5.97
C ASN A 137 -5.37 -7.44 6.96
N PHE A 138 -6.68 -7.70 6.79
CA PHE A 138 -7.72 -7.35 7.74
C PHE A 138 -8.25 -8.59 8.44
N ILE A 139 -8.31 -8.55 9.79
CA ILE A 139 -8.92 -9.62 10.60
C ILE A 139 -10.00 -9.00 11.47
N ASP A 140 -11.23 -9.47 11.32
CA ASP A 140 -12.38 -9.05 12.15
C ASP A 140 -12.60 -10.04 13.30
N ASP A 141 -12.44 -9.59 14.54
CA ASP A 141 -12.70 -10.40 15.74
C ASP A 141 -14.15 -10.28 16.24
N GLY A 142 -15.00 -9.57 15.48
CA GLY A 142 -16.40 -9.28 15.82
C GLY A 142 -16.58 -7.99 16.64
N GLN A 143 -15.52 -7.41 17.18
CA GLN A 143 -15.53 -6.14 17.89
C GLN A 143 -14.84 -5.04 17.10
N LYS A 144 -13.68 -5.34 16.53
CA LYS A 144 -12.89 -4.42 15.71
C LYS A 144 -12.22 -5.15 14.55
N ILE A 145 -11.69 -4.37 13.62
CA ILE A 145 -10.86 -4.86 12.53
C ILE A 145 -9.40 -4.60 12.90
N TRP A 146 -8.63 -5.68 12.95
CA TRP A 146 -7.19 -5.66 13.15
C TRP A 146 -6.48 -5.50 11.81
N LEU A 147 -5.34 -4.80 11.83
CA LEU A 147 -4.45 -4.63 10.70
C LEU A 147 -3.19 -5.44 10.96
N ILE A 148 -2.77 -6.24 9.98
CA ILE A 148 -1.60 -7.11 10.09
C ILE A 148 -0.64 -6.87 8.92
N ASP A 149 0.53 -7.50 8.99
CA ASP A 149 1.59 -7.45 7.98
C ASP A 149 2.16 -6.04 7.76
N TYR A 150 3.12 -5.68 8.61
CA TYR A 150 3.74 -4.35 8.64
C TYR A 150 5.09 -4.29 7.89
N GLU A 151 5.37 -5.23 6.98
CA GLU A 151 6.70 -5.30 6.31
C GLU A 151 6.99 -4.10 5.39
N TYR A 152 5.95 -3.43 4.85
CA TYR A 152 6.04 -2.20 4.07
C TYR A 152 5.63 -0.95 4.86
N SER A 153 5.41 -1.09 6.16
CA SER A 153 4.94 0.03 6.98
C SER A 153 5.96 1.17 7.06
N GLY A 154 5.44 2.37 7.08
CA GLY A 154 6.22 3.61 7.18
C GLY A 154 5.30 4.81 7.25
N ASN A 155 5.85 6.01 7.53
CA ASN A 155 5.02 7.21 7.49
C ASN A 155 4.76 7.59 6.04
N ASN A 156 3.50 7.82 5.70
CA ASN A 156 3.08 8.13 4.34
C ASN A 156 1.85 9.05 4.35
N ASP A 157 1.48 9.56 3.19
CA ASP A 157 0.21 10.27 3.02
C ASP A 157 -0.97 9.33 3.31
N PRO A 158 -1.95 9.72 4.14
CA PRO A 158 -3.10 8.88 4.44
C PRO A 158 -3.91 8.49 3.20
N CYS A 159 -3.89 9.30 2.15
CA CYS A 159 -4.57 8.99 0.89
C CYS A 159 -3.89 7.83 0.12
N PHE A 160 -2.60 7.58 0.33
CA PHE A 160 -1.95 6.39 -0.22
C PHE A 160 -2.62 5.12 0.33
N GLU A 161 -2.77 5.04 1.65
CA GLU A 161 -3.40 3.88 2.30
C GLU A 161 -4.84 3.66 1.86
N LEU A 162 -5.64 4.74 1.79
CA LEU A 162 -7.03 4.66 1.32
C LEU A 162 -7.12 4.21 -0.14
N GLY A 163 -6.26 4.73 -1.00
CA GLY A 163 -6.18 4.32 -2.41
C GLY A 163 -5.71 2.88 -2.56
N ASN A 164 -4.75 2.43 -1.74
CA ASN A 164 -4.26 1.06 -1.74
C ASN A 164 -5.36 0.07 -1.33
N ILE A 165 -6.08 0.31 -0.23
CA ILE A 165 -7.20 -0.53 0.23
C ILE A 165 -8.24 -0.72 -0.88
N TRP A 166 -8.66 0.38 -1.50
CA TRP A 166 -9.62 0.35 -2.60
C TRP A 166 -9.11 -0.45 -3.80
N SER A 167 -7.88 -0.21 -4.19
CA SER A 167 -7.25 -0.82 -5.36
C SER A 167 -6.98 -2.32 -5.18
N GLU A 168 -6.49 -2.73 -3.99
CA GLU A 168 -6.16 -4.11 -3.70
C GLU A 168 -7.41 -4.99 -3.52
N ALA A 169 -8.53 -4.41 -3.12
CA ALA A 169 -9.82 -5.08 -3.07
C ALA A 169 -10.62 -4.97 -4.38
N GLU A 170 -10.07 -4.33 -5.43
CA GLU A 170 -10.67 -4.16 -6.77
C GLU A 170 -12.11 -3.60 -6.73
N LEU A 171 -12.34 -2.61 -5.86
CA LEU A 171 -13.68 -2.08 -5.62
C LEU A 171 -14.09 -1.04 -6.66
N GLU A 172 -15.40 -0.87 -6.81
CA GLU A 172 -15.99 0.21 -7.62
C GLU A 172 -15.65 1.60 -7.06
N PHE A 173 -15.63 2.62 -7.92
CA PHE A 173 -15.24 3.99 -7.54
C PHE A 173 -16.10 4.56 -6.38
N ALA A 174 -17.38 4.22 -6.33
CA ALA A 174 -18.27 4.63 -5.23
C ALA A 174 -17.79 4.15 -3.85
N ALA A 175 -17.13 3.00 -3.79
CA ALA A 175 -16.53 2.49 -2.55
C ALA A 175 -15.32 3.34 -2.10
N LEU A 176 -14.54 3.90 -3.03
CA LEU A 176 -13.48 4.86 -2.69
C LEU A 176 -14.08 6.15 -2.11
N GLU A 177 -15.18 6.66 -2.70
CA GLU A 177 -15.89 7.83 -2.17
C GLU A 177 -16.40 7.57 -0.75
N GLU A 178 -16.98 6.39 -0.50
CA GLU A 178 -17.44 5.99 0.84
C GLU A 178 -16.28 5.88 1.83
N LEU A 179 -15.20 5.20 1.47
CA LEU A 179 -14.02 5.01 2.31
C LEU A 179 -13.38 6.35 2.69
N VAL A 180 -13.14 7.23 1.70
CA VAL A 180 -12.59 8.56 1.93
C VAL A 180 -13.55 9.42 2.77
N GLY A 181 -14.85 9.38 2.47
CA GLY A 181 -15.86 10.07 3.24
C GLY A 181 -15.92 9.61 4.70
N ALA A 182 -15.87 8.29 4.93
CA ALA A 182 -15.83 7.71 6.28
C ALA A 182 -14.55 8.08 7.02
N TYR A 183 -13.41 8.13 6.34
CA TYR A 183 -12.13 8.50 6.94
C TYR A 183 -12.06 9.97 7.34
N TYR A 184 -12.47 10.90 6.48
CA TYR A 184 -12.38 12.35 6.72
C TYR A 184 -13.63 12.95 7.39
N GLY A 185 -14.68 12.18 7.63
CA GLY A 185 -15.92 12.63 8.25
C GLY A 185 -16.83 13.43 7.32
N GLY A 186 -16.72 13.25 6.02
CA GLY A 186 -17.54 13.90 4.99
C GLY A 186 -16.87 13.89 3.62
N ALA A 187 -17.59 14.32 2.61
CA ALA A 187 -17.11 14.36 1.23
C ALA A 187 -15.92 15.34 1.07
N ARG A 188 -14.83 14.87 0.48
CA ARG A 188 -13.59 15.61 0.25
C ARG A 188 -13.07 15.28 -1.15
N ALA A 189 -13.44 16.11 -2.12
CA ALA A 189 -13.06 15.90 -3.53
C ALA A 189 -11.54 15.89 -3.75
N ASP A 190 -10.81 16.76 -3.04
CA ASP A 190 -9.34 16.82 -3.05
C ASP A 190 -8.71 15.51 -2.55
N LYS A 191 -9.24 14.95 -1.45
CA LYS A 191 -8.73 13.70 -0.86
C LYS A 191 -9.11 12.47 -1.68
N LEU A 192 -10.30 12.48 -2.27
CA LEU A 192 -10.75 11.45 -3.20
C LEU A 192 -9.84 11.40 -4.44
N ALA A 193 -9.57 12.57 -5.05
CA ALA A 193 -8.67 12.67 -6.19
C ALA A 193 -7.27 12.17 -5.82
N ARG A 194 -6.75 12.58 -4.66
CA ARG A 194 -5.45 12.18 -4.16
C ARG A 194 -5.35 10.67 -3.91
N ALA A 195 -6.36 10.07 -3.26
CA ALA A 195 -6.39 8.63 -3.00
C ALA A 195 -6.46 7.81 -4.30
N TRP A 196 -7.28 8.24 -5.27
CA TRP A 196 -7.35 7.56 -6.56
C TRP A 196 -6.03 7.62 -7.33
N LEU A 197 -5.37 8.78 -7.34
CA LEU A 197 -4.07 8.93 -8.01
C LEU A 197 -2.97 8.12 -7.30
N PHE A 198 -2.98 8.07 -5.97
CA PHE A 198 -2.05 7.20 -5.22
C PHE A 198 -2.26 5.72 -5.51
N ALA A 199 -3.49 5.26 -5.73
CA ALA A 199 -3.74 3.90 -6.17
C ALA A 199 -3.04 3.58 -7.50
N GLN A 200 -3.01 4.54 -8.45
CA GLN A 200 -2.28 4.37 -9.71
C GLN A 200 -0.76 4.39 -9.49
N VAL A 201 -0.26 5.24 -8.61
CA VAL A 201 1.17 5.28 -8.22
C VAL A 201 1.58 3.95 -7.57
N ALA A 202 0.76 3.40 -6.68
CA ALA A 202 0.99 2.09 -6.07
C ALA A 202 1.07 0.98 -7.13
N LYS A 203 0.09 0.92 -8.06
CA LYS A 203 0.10 -0.06 -9.16
C LYS A 203 1.35 0.05 -10.03
N TYR A 204 1.79 1.27 -10.34
CA TYR A 204 3.01 1.50 -11.12
C TYR A 204 4.27 0.97 -10.42
N GLY A 205 4.39 1.17 -9.11
CA GLY A 205 5.50 0.64 -8.30
C GLY A 205 5.40 -0.88 -8.10
N TRP A 206 4.24 -1.40 -7.74
CA TRP A 206 4.04 -2.84 -7.50
C TRP A 206 4.20 -3.70 -8.76
N THR A 207 4.01 -3.15 -9.95
CA THR A 207 4.35 -3.81 -11.22
C THR A 207 5.83 -4.19 -11.28
N LEU A 208 6.73 -3.33 -10.83
CA LEU A 208 8.18 -3.63 -10.79
C LEU A 208 8.53 -4.61 -9.66
N TRP A 209 7.85 -4.51 -8.52
CA TRP A 209 7.95 -5.51 -7.45
C TRP A 209 7.62 -6.91 -7.98
N ALA A 210 6.54 -7.02 -8.75
CA ALA A 210 6.14 -8.27 -9.37
C ALA A 210 7.20 -8.81 -10.33
N SER A 211 7.80 -7.95 -11.16
CA SER A 211 8.92 -8.31 -12.03
C SER A 211 10.14 -8.85 -11.26
N ILE A 212 10.46 -8.24 -10.13
CA ILE A 212 11.53 -8.71 -9.25
C ILE A 212 11.16 -10.08 -8.67
N GLN A 213 9.95 -10.22 -8.12
CA GLN A 213 9.47 -11.48 -7.55
C GLN A 213 9.41 -12.61 -8.57
N ASP A 214 8.93 -12.38 -9.79
CA ASP A 214 8.93 -13.33 -10.91
C ASP A 214 10.34 -13.91 -11.17
N SER A 215 11.36 -13.09 -10.96
CA SER A 215 12.74 -13.45 -11.23
C SER A 215 13.46 -14.15 -10.07
N ILE A 216 13.02 -13.96 -8.82
CA ILE A 216 13.76 -14.41 -7.62
C ILE A 216 12.98 -15.31 -6.67
N SER A 217 11.65 -15.36 -6.78
CA SER A 217 10.81 -16.14 -5.87
C SER A 217 10.83 -17.62 -6.20
N GLU A 218 10.83 -18.45 -5.15
CA GLU A 218 10.67 -19.91 -5.25
C GLU A 218 9.20 -20.34 -5.06
N LEU A 219 8.30 -19.37 -4.86
CA LEU A 219 6.88 -19.65 -4.66
C LEU A 219 6.22 -20.02 -5.99
N ASP A 220 5.33 -21.01 -5.97
CA ASP A 220 4.49 -21.40 -7.10
C ASP A 220 3.32 -20.40 -7.25
N PHE A 221 3.65 -19.22 -7.76
CA PHE A 221 2.72 -18.12 -8.01
C PHE A 221 3.19 -17.30 -9.21
N ASP A 222 2.30 -17.00 -10.13
CA ASP A 222 2.60 -16.19 -11.31
C ASP A 222 2.64 -14.70 -10.96
N PHE A 223 3.78 -14.26 -10.44
CA PHE A 223 4.01 -12.85 -10.09
C PHE A 223 3.96 -11.94 -11.31
N TRP A 224 4.38 -12.44 -12.49
CA TRP A 224 4.34 -11.63 -13.69
C TRP A 224 2.90 -11.36 -14.14
N GLU A 225 2.04 -12.38 -14.21
CA GLU A 225 0.63 -12.19 -14.55
C GLU A 225 -0.05 -11.25 -13.56
N TRP A 226 0.16 -11.44 -12.25
CA TRP A 226 -0.37 -10.55 -11.22
C TRP A 226 0.09 -9.10 -11.40
N GLY A 227 1.37 -8.87 -11.70
CA GLY A 227 1.92 -7.53 -11.97
C GLY A 227 1.36 -6.91 -13.24
N MET A 228 1.16 -7.71 -14.30
CA MET A 228 0.58 -7.25 -15.55
C MET A 228 -0.88 -6.83 -15.40
N LEU A 229 -1.68 -7.54 -14.60
CA LEU A 229 -3.06 -7.11 -14.29
C LEU A 229 -3.09 -5.72 -13.66
N LYS A 230 -2.18 -5.44 -12.72
CA LYS A 230 -2.04 -4.09 -12.11
C LYS A 230 -1.59 -3.05 -13.15
N TYR A 231 -0.59 -3.39 -13.95
CA TYR A 231 -0.06 -2.50 -14.98
C TYR A 231 -1.12 -2.13 -16.01
N ASP A 232 -1.81 -3.11 -16.58
CA ASP A 232 -2.80 -2.91 -17.63
C ASP A 232 -3.99 -2.09 -17.12
N SER A 233 -4.51 -2.42 -15.94
CA SER A 233 -5.62 -1.66 -15.31
C SER A 233 -5.24 -0.21 -15.02
N MET A 234 -4.02 0.06 -14.59
CA MET A 234 -3.49 1.41 -14.37
C MET A 234 -3.29 2.14 -15.69
N ARG A 235 -2.65 1.49 -16.69
CA ARG A 235 -2.36 2.05 -18.01
C ARG A 235 -3.62 2.51 -18.74
N GLU A 236 -4.71 1.74 -18.62
CA GLU A 236 -6.00 2.06 -19.23
C GLU A 236 -6.56 3.41 -18.75
N VAL A 237 -6.37 3.72 -17.46
CA VAL A 237 -7.03 4.88 -16.82
C VAL A 237 -6.13 6.08 -16.59
N ILE A 238 -4.80 5.91 -16.51
CA ILE A 238 -3.89 7.00 -16.09
C ILE A 238 -3.78 8.17 -17.09
N SER A 239 -4.06 7.92 -18.36
CA SER A 239 -4.09 8.93 -19.43
C SER A 239 -5.51 9.34 -19.84
N SER A 240 -6.51 8.98 -19.04
CA SER A 240 -7.91 9.33 -19.31
C SER A 240 -8.25 10.77 -18.90
N THR A 241 -9.32 11.32 -19.47
CA THR A 241 -9.87 12.62 -19.05
C THR A 241 -10.28 12.64 -17.57
N ARG A 242 -10.64 11.49 -17.01
CA ARG A 242 -10.90 11.36 -15.56
C ARG A 242 -9.61 11.62 -14.76
N ALA A 243 -8.51 11.01 -15.16
CA ALA A 243 -7.22 11.24 -14.49
C ALA A 243 -6.79 12.70 -14.54
N ASP A 244 -7.01 13.37 -15.69
CA ASP A 244 -6.74 14.81 -15.84
C ASP A 244 -7.63 15.66 -14.92
N SER A 245 -8.92 15.32 -14.83
CA SER A 245 -9.85 16.03 -13.95
C SER A 245 -9.51 15.85 -12.48
N LEU A 246 -9.12 14.64 -12.07
CA LEU A 246 -8.71 14.36 -10.70
C LEU A 246 -7.37 15.03 -10.35
N LEU A 247 -6.42 15.06 -11.28
CA LEU A 247 -5.15 15.78 -11.09
C LEU A 247 -5.37 17.29 -10.93
N ALA A 248 -6.33 17.85 -11.66
CA ALA A 248 -6.69 19.27 -11.56
C ALA A 248 -7.50 19.61 -10.27
N ALA A 249 -8.00 18.61 -9.56
CA ALA A 249 -8.77 18.78 -8.32
C ALA A 249 -7.89 18.75 -7.05
N LEU A 250 -6.56 18.52 -7.20
CA LEU A 250 -5.57 18.59 -6.12
C LEU A 250 -5.27 20.06 -5.77
#